data_40f11bc31e8720556e548c8448882732
#
_entry.id   40f11bc31e8720556e548c8448882732
#
_cell.length_a   1.000
_cell.length_b   1.000
_cell.length_c   1.000
_cell.angle_alpha   90.00
_cell.angle_beta   90.00
_cell.angle_gamma   90.00
#
_symmetry.space_group_name_H-M   'P 1'
#
loop_
_entity.id
_entity.type
_entity.pdbx_description
1 polymer ?
#
loop_
_entity_poly.entity_id
_entity_poly.type
_entity_poly.pdbx_seq_one_letter_code
_entity_poly.pdbx_strand_id
1 'polypeptide(L)'
;MSFRLITKSDIPAYQTLLHNAYQMTTNLGIHFAAATVNAEQITHHIESNAVYLFEKEGQLVSTLSIRFPWGNNPGPYGLPHLGWFATDSKYKGQGYGNQLWDWVEQQILINQLKLPAVTLGTAQNHPWLAQMYTKKGFSKIGHANLTSDHTTVYFEKIFNQKSYTEWKNRSHRQ
;
A
#
# COMPACT_ATOMS: atom_id res chain seq x y z
N MET A 1 17.61 -7.23 -11.29
CA MET A 1 16.51 -6.27 -10.95
C MET A 1 15.17 -6.88 -11.31
N SER A 2 14.30 -7.11 -10.35
CA SER A 2 13.00 -7.71 -10.66
C SER A 2 11.88 -7.19 -9.76
N PHE A 3 10.70 -7.11 -10.33
CA PHE A 3 9.45 -6.88 -9.61
C PHE A 3 8.69 -8.20 -9.58
N ARG A 4 8.28 -8.65 -8.42
CA ARG A 4 7.63 -9.96 -8.27
C ARG A 4 6.73 -10.05 -7.05
N LEU A 5 5.88 -11.07 -7.02
CA LEU A 5 5.09 -11.40 -5.84
C LEU A 5 5.98 -12.00 -4.75
N ILE A 6 5.59 -11.76 -3.50
CA ILE A 6 6.24 -12.36 -2.34
C ILE A 6 6.00 -13.86 -2.31
N THR A 7 6.99 -14.60 -1.77
CA THR A 7 6.84 -16.01 -1.43
C THR A 7 7.05 -16.20 0.07
N LYS A 8 6.69 -17.38 0.60
CA LYS A 8 6.86 -17.69 2.03
C LYS A 8 8.33 -17.58 2.47
N SER A 9 9.27 -17.91 1.59
CA SER A 9 10.68 -17.83 1.90
C SER A 9 11.19 -16.38 2.06
N ASP A 10 10.43 -15.41 1.57
CA ASP A 10 10.78 -13.99 1.71
C ASP A 10 10.41 -13.40 3.06
N ILE A 11 9.61 -14.09 3.88
CA ILE A 11 9.04 -13.52 5.11
C ILE A 11 10.09 -12.91 6.05
N PRO A 12 11.22 -13.58 6.35
CA PRO A 12 12.24 -12.97 7.23
C PRO A 12 12.83 -11.67 6.66
N ALA A 13 13.18 -11.65 5.38
CA ALA A 13 13.73 -10.45 4.74
C ALA A 13 12.68 -9.34 4.60
N TYR A 14 11.44 -9.70 4.32
CA TYR A 14 10.31 -8.78 4.23
C TYR A 14 10.03 -8.12 5.59
N GLN A 15 10.03 -8.90 6.66
CA GLN A 15 9.87 -8.39 8.03
C GLN A 15 10.94 -7.35 8.36
N THR A 16 12.19 -7.67 8.05
CA THR A 16 13.32 -6.76 8.28
C THR A 16 13.14 -5.46 7.49
N LEU A 17 12.74 -5.57 6.22
CA LEU A 17 12.48 -4.39 5.37
C LEU A 17 11.41 -3.49 5.99
N LEU A 18 10.28 -4.06 6.40
CA LEU A 18 9.18 -3.30 7.00
C LEU A 18 9.60 -2.61 8.30
N HIS A 19 10.27 -3.32 9.20
CA HIS A 19 10.71 -2.76 10.47
C HIS A 19 11.68 -1.59 10.26
N ASN A 20 12.64 -1.76 9.35
CA ASN A 20 13.61 -0.70 9.05
C ASN A 20 12.95 0.50 8.39
N ALA A 21 12.07 0.26 7.43
CA ALA A 21 11.43 1.34 6.67
C ALA A 21 10.47 2.19 7.51
N TYR A 22 9.75 1.56 8.46
CA TYR A 22 8.78 2.26 9.30
C TYR A 22 9.36 2.82 10.59
N GLN A 23 10.65 2.65 10.84
CA GLN A 23 11.29 3.18 12.05
C GLN A 23 11.14 4.69 12.17
N MET A 24 11.21 5.42 11.05
CA MET A 24 11.06 6.88 11.06
C MET A 24 9.66 7.30 11.50
N THR A 25 8.61 6.63 11.04
CA THR A 25 7.24 6.97 11.46
C THR A 25 7.03 6.67 12.93
N THR A 26 7.61 5.58 13.43
CA THR A 26 7.60 5.26 14.86
C THR A 26 8.29 6.36 15.67
N ASN A 27 9.43 6.85 15.19
CA ASN A 27 10.17 7.96 15.84
C ASN A 27 9.37 9.27 15.85
N LEU A 28 8.43 9.44 14.91
CA LEU A 28 7.50 10.59 14.88
C LEU A 28 6.26 10.38 15.76
N GLY A 29 6.17 9.25 16.48
CA GLY A 29 5.01 8.91 17.29
C GLY A 29 3.84 8.33 16.51
N ILE A 30 4.05 7.96 15.25
CA ILE A 30 3.02 7.37 14.39
C ILE A 30 3.27 5.87 14.30
N HIS A 31 2.33 5.05 14.80
CA HIS A 31 2.48 3.60 14.87
C HIS A 31 1.62 2.91 13.82
N PHE A 32 2.19 2.65 12.65
CA PHE A 32 1.54 1.82 11.63
C PHE A 32 1.74 0.33 11.99
N ALA A 33 0.72 -0.48 11.66
CA ALA A 33 0.78 -1.92 11.93
C ALA A 33 2.01 -2.59 11.33
N ALA A 34 2.41 -2.18 10.12
CA ALA A 34 3.57 -2.76 9.42
C ALA A 34 4.89 -2.56 10.17
N ALA A 35 4.97 -1.56 11.06
CA ALA A 35 6.21 -1.27 11.80
C ALA A 35 6.61 -2.37 12.78
N THR A 36 5.65 -3.17 13.26
CA THR A 36 5.88 -4.16 14.34
C THR A 36 5.34 -5.55 14.01
N VAL A 37 5.01 -5.83 12.74
CA VAL A 37 4.44 -7.13 12.38
C VAL A 37 5.42 -8.28 12.66
N ASN A 38 4.87 -9.41 13.12
CA ASN A 38 5.62 -10.65 13.27
C ASN A 38 5.38 -11.57 12.05
N ALA A 39 6.08 -12.71 12.02
CA ALA A 39 6.00 -13.64 10.90
C ALA A 39 4.59 -14.21 10.72
N GLU A 40 3.86 -14.47 11.81
CA GLU A 40 2.48 -14.97 11.76
C GLU A 40 1.54 -13.94 11.14
N GLN A 41 1.66 -12.68 11.53
CA GLN A 41 0.87 -11.59 10.99
C GLN A 41 1.17 -11.36 9.50
N ILE A 42 2.43 -11.50 9.09
CA ILE A 42 2.83 -11.41 7.68
C ILE A 42 2.20 -12.57 6.89
N THR A 43 2.27 -13.79 7.41
CA THR A 43 1.66 -14.97 6.79
C THR A 43 0.17 -14.74 6.56
N HIS A 44 -0.53 -14.24 7.58
CA HIS A 44 -1.95 -13.91 7.47
C HIS A 44 -2.21 -12.83 6.42
N HIS A 45 -1.36 -11.81 6.36
CA HIS A 45 -1.48 -10.72 5.38
C HIS A 45 -1.36 -11.21 3.94
N ILE A 46 -0.40 -12.10 3.66
CA ILE A 46 -0.16 -12.58 2.29
C ILE A 46 -1.15 -13.64 1.81
N GLU A 47 -1.95 -14.23 2.69
CA GLU A 47 -2.92 -15.28 2.33
C GLU A 47 -4.02 -14.77 1.40
N SER A 48 -4.48 -13.55 1.57
CA SER A 48 -5.61 -13.01 0.80
C SER A 48 -5.33 -11.66 0.14
N ASN A 49 -4.08 -11.21 0.19
CA ASN A 49 -3.64 -9.93 -0.39
C ASN A 49 -2.45 -10.18 -1.34
N ALA A 50 -2.26 -9.28 -2.30
CA ALA A 50 -1.11 -9.34 -3.19
C ALA A 50 0.00 -8.44 -2.65
N VAL A 51 1.18 -9.01 -2.44
CA VAL A 51 2.35 -8.26 -1.98
C VAL A 51 3.42 -8.32 -3.07
N TYR A 52 3.79 -7.15 -3.58
CA TYR A 52 4.81 -7.01 -4.61
C TYR A 52 6.11 -6.53 -4.00
N LEU A 53 7.20 -7.09 -4.50
CA LEU A 53 8.55 -6.78 -4.06
C LEU A 53 9.38 -6.29 -5.23
N PHE A 54 10.25 -5.33 -4.95
CA PHE A 54 11.36 -4.94 -5.83
C PHE A 54 12.62 -5.58 -5.28
N GLU A 55 13.23 -6.43 -6.06
CA GLU A 55 14.47 -7.12 -5.70
C GLU A 55 15.60 -6.66 -6.61
N LYS A 56 16.71 -6.30 -6.00
CA LYS A 56 17.90 -5.85 -6.71
C LYS A 56 19.11 -6.57 -6.14
N GLU A 57 19.85 -7.30 -6.99
CA GLU A 57 21.04 -8.04 -6.59
C GLU A 57 20.81 -8.96 -5.39
N GLY A 58 19.67 -9.66 -5.40
CA GLY A 58 19.30 -10.60 -4.34
C GLY A 58 18.80 -9.96 -3.05
N GLN A 59 18.67 -8.63 -3.01
CA GLN A 59 18.20 -7.88 -1.83
C GLN A 59 16.82 -7.29 -2.07
N LEU A 60 15.94 -7.36 -1.07
CA LEU A 60 14.66 -6.68 -1.11
C LEU A 60 14.87 -5.19 -0.88
N VAL A 61 14.39 -4.38 -1.80
CA VAL A 61 14.60 -2.93 -1.80
C VAL A 61 13.34 -2.17 -1.40
N SER A 62 12.19 -2.54 -1.97
CA SER A 62 10.92 -1.89 -1.67
C SER A 62 9.76 -2.88 -1.81
N THR A 63 8.61 -2.51 -1.25
CA THR A 63 7.41 -3.33 -1.25
C THR A 63 6.16 -2.49 -1.31
N LEU A 64 5.09 -3.08 -1.87
CA LEU A 64 3.76 -2.48 -1.93
C LEU A 64 2.73 -3.60 -1.88
N SER A 65 1.72 -3.45 -1.01
CA SER A 65 0.63 -4.43 -0.88
C SER A 65 -0.65 -3.91 -1.50
N ILE A 66 -1.42 -4.83 -2.08
CA ILE A 66 -2.80 -4.58 -2.51
C ILE A 66 -3.69 -5.42 -1.60
N ARG A 67 -4.51 -4.76 -0.78
CA ARG A 67 -5.53 -5.41 0.05
C ARG A 67 -6.84 -5.44 -0.74
N PHE A 68 -7.40 -6.63 -0.91
CA PHE A 68 -8.61 -6.81 -1.71
C PHE A 68 -9.88 -6.69 -0.87
N PRO A 69 -11.01 -6.22 -1.46
CA PRO A 69 -12.28 -6.10 -0.74
C PRO A 69 -12.81 -7.43 -0.18
N TRP A 70 -12.44 -8.55 -0.82
CA TRP A 70 -12.82 -9.91 -0.39
C TRP A 70 -11.79 -10.56 0.53
N GLY A 71 -10.70 -9.87 0.85
CA GLY A 71 -9.62 -10.40 1.67
C GLY A 71 -9.90 -10.31 3.16
N ASN A 72 -8.92 -10.72 3.96
CA ASN A 72 -9.03 -10.76 5.42
C ASN A 72 -8.88 -9.40 6.11
N ASN A 73 -8.46 -8.37 5.37
CA ASN A 73 -8.30 -7.01 5.91
C ASN A 73 -8.61 -5.97 4.83
N PRO A 74 -9.87 -5.85 4.40
CA PRO A 74 -10.22 -4.94 3.31
C PRO A 74 -10.12 -3.47 3.73
N GLY A 75 -9.91 -2.60 2.74
CA GLY A 75 -10.07 -1.16 2.94
C GLY A 75 -11.55 -0.79 3.09
N PRO A 76 -11.85 0.44 3.51
CA PRO A 76 -13.21 0.83 3.90
C PRO A 76 -14.16 1.17 2.74
N TYR A 77 -13.68 1.25 1.50
CA TYR A 77 -14.48 1.79 0.39
C TYR A 77 -14.91 0.75 -0.66
N GLY A 78 -14.68 -0.54 -0.40
CA GLY A 78 -15.09 -1.60 -1.35
C GLY A 78 -14.23 -1.69 -2.61
N LEU A 79 -13.08 -1.05 -2.62
CA LEU A 79 -12.08 -1.08 -3.70
C LEU A 79 -10.79 -1.72 -3.20
N PRO A 80 -9.94 -2.22 -4.10
CA PRO A 80 -8.59 -2.58 -3.71
C PRO A 80 -7.88 -1.40 -3.04
N HIS A 81 -7.17 -1.69 -1.95
CA HIS A 81 -6.61 -0.68 -1.06
C HIS A 81 -5.10 -0.89 -0.96
N LEU A 82 -4.33 0.10 -1.35
CA LEU A 82 -2.88 0.05 -1.31
C LEU A 82 -2.39 0.30 0.11
N GLY A 83 -1.38 -0.42 0.50
CA GLY A 83 -0.80 -0.24 1.83
C GLY A 83 0.55 -0.90 1.97
N TRP A 84 1.13 -0.76 3.14
CA TRP A 84 2.44 -1.32 3.47
C TRP A 84 3.49 -0.98 2.41
N PHE A 85 3.41 0.24 1.88
CA PHE A 85 4.38 0.78 0.94
C PHE A 85 5.62 1.20 1.70
N ALA A 86 6.75 0.59 1.36
CA ALA A 86 7.98 0.81 2.11
C ALA A 86 9.21 0.63 1.22
N THR A 87 10.25 1.41 1.52
CA THR A 87 11.58 1.23 0.94
C THR A 87 12.56 1.05 2.10
N ASP A 88 13.44 0.04 2.00
CA ASP A 88 14.47 -0.18 3.02
C ASP A 88 15.30 1.11 3.16
N SER A 89 15.56 1.51 4.40
CA SER A 89 16.26 2.76 4.71
C SER A 89 17.64 2.88 4.04
N LYS A 90 18.29 1.75 3.76
CA LYS A 90 19.57 1.71 3.04
C LYS A 90 19.48 2.27 1.61
N TYR A 91 18.30 2.19 1.02
CA TYR A 91 18.05 2.57 -0.38
C TYR A 91 17.20 3.84 -0.51
N LYS A 92 16.99 4.53 0.60
CA LYS A 92 16.15 5.72 0.64
C LYS A 92 16.72 6.83 -0.26
N GLY A 93 15.84 7.54 -0.97
CA GLY A 93 16.23 8.67 -1.82
C GLY A 93 16.73 8.29 -3.20
N GLN A 94 16.72 7.00 -3.57
CA GLN A 94 17.20 6.53 -4.87
C GLN A 94 16.07 6.25 -5.87
N GLY A 95 14.80 6.51 -5.50
CA GLY A 95 13.65 6.35 -6.39
C GLY A 95 13.13 4.93 -6.54
N TYR A 96 13.61 3.98 -5.76
CA TYR A 96 13.23 2.57 -5.90
C TYR A 96 11.77 2.32 -5.49
N GLY A 97 11.27 3.02 -4.49
CA GLY A 97 9.86 2.94 -4.11
C GLY A 97 8.95 3.39 -5.24
N ASN A 98 9.29 4.51 -5.89
CA ASN A 98 8.53 5.02 -7.03
C ASN A 98 8.59 4.09 -8.24
N GLN A 99 9.73 3.43 -8.48
CA GLN A 99 9.85 2.45 -9.56
C GLN A 99 8.90 1.28 -9.35
N LEU A 100 8.84 0.75 -8.13
CA LEU A 100 7.90 -0.33 -7.80
C LEU A 100 6.45 0.15 -7.93
N TRP A 101 6.15 1.33 -7.38
CA TRP A 101 4.80 1.91 -7.44
C TRP A 101 4.33 2.04 -8.89
N ASP A 102 5.15 2.63 -9.74
CA ASP A 102 4.80 2.83 -11.16
C ASP A 102 4.59 1.50 -11.87
N TRP A 103 5.42 0.51 -11.59
CA TRP A 103 5.27 -0.82 -12.18
C TRP A 103 3.96 -1.49 -11.73
N VAL A 104 3.66 -1.47 -10.42
CA VAL A 104 2.41 -2.04 -9.88
C VAL A 104 1.21 -1.32 -10.49
N GLU A 105 1.24 0.00 -10.53
CA GLU A 105 0.12 0.79 -11.06
C GLU A 105 -0.14 0.45 -12.53
N GLN A 106 0.88 0.47 -13.38
CA GLN A 106 0.72 0.27 -14.81
C GLN A 106 0.50 -1.19 -15.18
N GLN A 107 1.28 -2.09 -14.64
CA GLN A 107 1.23 -3.51 -15.05
C GLN A 107 0.17 -4.30 -14.32
N ILE A 108 -0.10 -4.01 -13.07
CA ILE A 108 -1.02 -4.79 -12.25
C ILE A 108 -2.39 -4.11 -12.15
N LEU A 109 -2.45 -2.88 -11.63
CA LEU A 109 -3.73 -2.23 -11.36
C LEU A 109 -4.47 -1.86 -12.64
N ILE A 110 -3.78 -1.34 -13.62
CA ILE A 110 -4.38 -0.87 -14.88
C ILE A 110 -4.46 -2.00 -15.91
N ASN A 111 -3.31 -2.60 -16.27
CA ASN A 111 -3.27 -3.55 -17.39
C ASN A 111 -3.82 -4.93 -17.03
N GLN A 112 -3.42 -5.50 -15.90
CA GLN A 112 -3.81 -6.87 -15.52
C GLN A 112 -5.19 -6.90 -14.87
N LEU A 113 -5.41 -6.11 -13.84
CA LEU A 113 -6.67 -6.12 -13.06
C LEU A 113 -7.73 -5.21 -13.63
N LYS A 114 -7.35 -4.23 -14.45
CA LYS A 114 -8.28 -3.27 -15.08
C LYS A 114 -9.21 -2.62 -14.06
N LEU A 115 -8.63 -2.18 -12.95
CA LEU A 115 -9.39 -1.59 -11.86
C LEU A 115 -9.96 -0.23 -12.25
N PRO A 116 -11.19 0.10 -11.80
CA PRO A 116 -11.73 1.45 -11.99
C PRO A 116 -11.00 2.48 -11.14
N ALA A 117 -10.57 2.09 -9.94
CA ALA A 117 -9.93 2.97 -8.98
C ALA A 117 -9.26 2.16 -7.86
N VAL A 118 -8.42 2.81 -7.08
CA VAL A 118 -7.84 2.26 -5.86
C VAL A 118 -7.90 3.30 -4.76
N THR A 119 -7.84 2.84 -3.51
CA THR A 119 -7.77 3.70 -2.33
C THR A 119 -6.50 3.42 -1.54
N LEU A 120 -6.18 4.32 -0.63
CA LEU A 120 -5.14 4.13 0.37
C LEU A 120 -5.44 4.99 1.59
N GLY A 121 -4.81 4.67 2.72
CA GLY A 121 -4.88 5.45 3.94
C GLY A 121 -3.50 5.85 4.41
N THR A 122 -3.39 7.02 5.03
CA THR A 122 -2.15 7.49 5.62
C THR A 122 -2.43 8.35 6.86
N ALA A 123 -1.40 8.62 7.64
CA ALA A 123 -1.54 9.46 8.83
C ALA A 123 -1.61 10.93 8.44
N GLN A 124 -2.60 11.65 8.98
CA GLN A 124 -2.81 13.06 8.70
C GLN A 124 -1.59 13.92 9.10
N ASN A 125 -0.97 13.57 10.21
CA ASN A 125 0.16 14.35 10.75
C ASN A 125 1.53 13.92 10.22
N HIS A 126 1.58 13.02 9.22
CA HIS A 126 2.84 12.68 8.59
C HIS A 126 3.29 13.85 7.69
N PRO A 127 4.54 14.34 7.83
CA PRO A 127 4.95 15.63 7.25
C PRO A 127 4.81 15.76 5.73
N TRP A 128 4.91 14.65 4.97
CA TRP A 128 4.96 14.74 3.50
C TRP A 128 4.11 13.70 2.75
N LEU A 129 3.45 12.76 3.43
CA LEU A 129 2.72 11.67 2.74
C LEU A 129 1.53 12.18 1.93
N ALA A 130 0.71 13.06 2.49
CA ALA A 130 -0.46 13.58 1.78
C ALA A 130 -0.05 14.30 0.50
N GLN A 131 1.03 15.09 0.55
CA GLN A 131 1.55 15.79 -0.62
C GLN A 131 2.07 14.80 -1.67
N MET A 132 2.79 13.76 -1.23
CA MET A 132 3.30 12.72 -2.11
C MET A 132 2.17 12.02 -2.87
N TYR A 133 1.10 11.62 -2.18
CA TYR A 133 -0.02 10.93 -2.82
C TYR A 133 -0.81 11.86 -3.73
N THR A 134 -0.97 13.13 -3.37
CA THR A 134 -1.58 14.12 -4.25
C THR A 134 -0.80 14.24 -5.56
N LYS A 135 0.53 14.27 -5.49
CA LYS A 135 1.39 14.29 -6.68
C LYS A 135 1.24 13.03 -7.54
N LYS A 136 0.92 11.90 -6.94
CA LYS A 136 0.67 10.64 -7.66
C LYS A 136 -0.72 10.58 -8.29
N GLY A 137 -1.54 11.61 -8.11
CA GLY A 137 -2.87 11.71 -8.72
C GLY A 137 -4.01 11.28 -7.79
N PHE A 138 -3.75 11.12 -6.50
CA PHE A 138 -4.77 10.78 -5.52
C PHE A 138 -5.49 12.01 -4.99
N SER A 139 -6.77 11.85 -4.66
CA SER A 139 -7.60 12.90 -4.04
C SER A 139 -8.12 12.42 -2.69
N LYS A 140 -8.15 13.30 -1.72
CA LYS A 140 -8.69 12.99 -0.39
C LYS A 140 -10.19 12.72 -0.47
N ILE A 141 -10.64 11.61 0.15
CA ILE A 141 -12.05 11.21 0.14
C ILE A 141 -12.65 11.05 1.54
N GLY A 142 -11.85 10.99 2.59
CA GLY A 142 -12.38 10.82 3.94
C GLY A 142 -11.29 10.73 4.99
N HIS A 143 -11.71 10.46 6.22
CA HIS A 143 -10.81 10.26 7.35
C HIS A 143 -11.46 9.37 8.41
N ALA A 144 -10.64 8.79 9.28
CA ALA A 144 -11.10 7.98 10.40
C ALA A 144 -10.10 8.07 11.57
N ASN A 145 -10.63 7.99 12.79
CA ASN A 145 -9.81 7.95 14.00
C ASN A 145 -9.70 6.49 14.47
N LEU A 146 -8.79 5.73 13.85
CA LEU A 146 -8.61 4.30 14.11
C LEU A 146 -7.71 4.03 15.32
N THR A 147 -6.82 4.97 15.64
CA THR A 147 -5.88 4.89 16.77
C THR A 147 -5.86 6.21 17.51
N SER A 148 -5.29 6.22 18.73
CA SER A 148 -5.18 7.43 19.54
C SER A 148 -4.03 8.34 19.11
N ASP A 149 -3.07 7.85 18.32
CA ASP A 149 -1.87 8.58 17.96
C ASP A 149 -1.96 9.34 16.64
N HIS A 150 -2.95 9.02 15.78
CA HIS A 150 -3.14 9.77 14.54
C HIS A 150 -4.54 9.58 13.95
N THR A 151 -4.95 10.54 13.11
CA THR A 151 -6.12 10.40 12.24
C THR A 151 -5.66 9.81 10.91
N THR A 152 -6.34 8.77 10.45
CA THR A 152 -6.12 8.21 9.12
C THR A 152 -6.88 9.04 8.09
N VAL A 153 -6.20 9.46 7.05
CA VAL A 153 -6.79 10.18 5.90
C VAL A 153 -6.81 9.21 4.73
N TYR A 154 -7.95 9.12 4.06
CA TYR A 154 -8.13 8.23 2.91
C TYR A 154 -8.07 9.00 1.60
N PHE A 155 -7.43 8.38 0.62
CA PHE A 155 -7.23 8.91 -0.73
C PHE A 155 -7.72 7.91 -1.76
N GLU A 156 -8.09 8.42 -2.93
CA GLU A 156 -8.58 7.63 -4.05
C GLU A 156 -7.93 8.10 -5.34
N LYS A 157 -7.56 7.16 -6.21
CA LYS A 157 -7.16 7.46 -7.58
C LYS A 157 -8.04 6.71 -8.55
N ILE A 158 -8.72 7.42 -9.44
CA ILE A 158 -9.60 6.86 -10.47
C ILE A 158 -8.76 6.63 -11.72
N PHE A 159 -8.73 5.39 -12.21
CA PHE A 159 -8.03 5.02 -13.43
C PHE A 159 -8.91 5.11 -14.67
N ASN A 160 -10.23 4.83 -14.51
CA ASN A 160 -11.19 4.84 -15.60
C ASN A 160 -12.52 5.35 -15.06
N GLN A 161 -12.91 6.55 -15.48
CA GLN A 161 -14.10 7.22 -14.96
C GLN A 161 -15.38 6.45 -15.30
N LYS A 162 -15.48 5.89 -16.50
CA LYS A 162 -16.66 5.12 -16.91
C LYS A 162 -16.85 3.88 -16.04
N SER A 163 -15.78 3.09 -15.89
CA SER A 163 -15.80 1.89 -15.05
C SER A 163 -16.08 2.22 -13.59
N TYR A 164 -15.55 3.33 -13.11
CA TYR A 164 -15.76 3.80 -11.74
C TYR A 164 -17.23 4.16 -11.50
N THR A 165 -17.83 4.89 -12.43
CA THR A 165 -19.24 5.27 -12.35
C THR A 165 -20.14 4.02 -12.40
N GLU A 166 -19.85 3.08 -13.29
CA GLU A 166 -20.58 1.82 -13.37
C GLU A 166 -20.46 1.01 -12.08
N TRP A 167 -19.26 0.92 -11.52
CA TRP A 167 -19.04 0.23 -10.25
C TRP A 167 -19.82 0.88 -9.11
N LYS A 168 -19.81 2.21 -8.98
CA LYS A 168 -20.58 2.93 -7.96
C LYS A 168 -22.06 2.68 -8.09
N ASN A 169 -22.58 2.72 -9.29
CA ASN A 169 -24.02 2.49 -9.54
C ASN A 169 -24.45 1.08 -9.14
N ARG A 170 -23.61 0.07 -9.42
CA ARG A 170 -23.90 -1.30 -8.99
C ARG A 170 -23.85 -1.47 -7.48
N SER A 171 -22.88 -0.83 -6.83
CA SER A 171 -22.72 -0.89 -5.37
C SER A 171 -23.90 -0.27 -4.61
N HIS A 172 -24.56 0.73 -5.20
CA HIS A 172 -25.72 1.40 -4.59
C HIS A 172 -27.06 0.70 -4.86
N ARG A 173 -27.08 -0.37 -5.67
CA ARG A 173 -28.29 -1.13 -5.98
C ARG A 173 -28.56 -2.30 -5.02
N GLN A 174 -27.66 -2.54 -4.08
CA GLN A 174 -27.79 -3.64 -3.10
C GLN A 174 -28.42 -3.17 -1.81
#